data_cf6cb20ac42873506ae49647cdf63b17
#
_entry.id   cf6cb20ac42873506ae49647cdf63b17
#
_cell.length_a   1.000
_cell.length_b   1.000
_cell.length_c   1.000
_cell.angle_alpha   90.00
_cell.angle_beta   90.00
_cell.angle_gamma   90.00
#
_symmetry.space_group_name_H-M   'P 1'
#
loop_
_entity.id
_entity.type
_entity.pdbx_description
1 polymer ?
#
loop_
_entity_poly.entity_id
_entity_poly.type
_entity_poly.pdbx_seq_one_letter_code
_entity_poly.pdbx_strand_id
1 'polypeptide(L)'
;RRHKMLIYGQIEQVREAVKAWKKEGKSVGFVPTMGYLHEGHKSLIDAARRENDKVVVSIFVNPMQFGPAEDLDSYPRDLNRDAKLCEDAGVDIIFHPEPEEMYADGFCSYVDMNGLTTELCGKTRPIHFRGVQTVVLKLFHIVTPDRAYFGQKDAQQLAVIKRMVKDLNVDTEIIGCPIIREEDGLAKSSRNTYLSEDERQAALVLSRSLKIGKQLVEDGEKSAKAIKDAITAEINKEPLARIDYVDVVDFETITPVDEIKGTTLVAIAVYIGKTRLIDNFIA
;
A
#
# COMPACT_ATOMS: atom_id res chain seq x y z
N ARG A 1 21.46 -26.82 0.49
CA ARG A 1 21.67 -25.93 1.67
C ARG A 1 20.35 -25.21 1.90
N ARG A 2 19.77 -25.30 3.14
CA ARG A 2 18.59 -24.51 3.49
C ARG A 2 18.93 -23.03 3.27
N HIS A 3 18.09 -22.33 2.54
CA HIS A 3 18.16 -20.89 2.38
C HIS A 3 18.02 -20.25 3.78
N LYS A 4 19.01 -19.49 4.21
CA LYS A 4 18.99 -18.84 5.52
C LYS A 4 18.62 -17.36 5.31
N MET A 5 17.40 -17.01 5.68
CA MET A 5 16.97 -15.62 5.74
C MET A 5 17.74 -14.85 6.82
N LEU A 6 18.09 -13.60 6.55
CA LEU A 6 18.76 -12.71 7.49
C LEU A 6 17.83 -11.55 7.88
N ILE A 7 17.95 -11.09 9.13
CA ILE A 7 17.25 -9.89 9.62
C ILE A 7 18.31 -8.85 9.95
N TYR A 8 18.22 -7.70 9.29
CA TYR A 8 19.15 -6.59 9.45
C TYR A 8 18.43 -5.34 9.96
N GLY A 9 19.02 -4.67 10.95
CA GLY A 9 18.53 -3.40 11.48
C GLY A 9 19.28 -2.19 10.94
N GLN A 10 20.46 -2.38 10.33
CA GLN A 10 21.31 -1.29 9.89
C GLN A 10 21.32 -1.17 8.35
N ILE A 11 21.29 0.05 7.86
CA ILE A 11 21.36 0.39 6.43
C ILE A 11 22.57 -0.24 5.75
N GLU A 12 23.74 -0.15 6.38
CA GLU A 12 24.98 -0.63 5.78
C GLU A 12 24.99 -2.15 5.58
N GLN A 13 24.41 -2.92 6.51
CA GLN A 13 24.27 -4.38 6.36
C GLN A 13 23.49 -4.76 5.10
N VAL A 14 22.38 -4.07 4.84
CA VAL A 14 21.57 -4.29 3.62
C VAL A 14 22.35 -3.89 2.38
N ARG A 15 22.99 -2.73 2.40
CA ARG A 15 23.81 -2.24 1.26
C ARG A 15 24.95 -3.18 0.89
N GLU A 16 25.67 -3.70 1.88
CA GLU A 16 26.76 -4.65 1.64
C GLU A 16 26.26 -5.94 0.98
N ALA A 17 25.15 -6.51 1.51
CA ALA A 17 24.56 -7.70 0.94
C ALA A 17 24.06 -7.49 -0.50
N VAL A 18 23.35 -6.40 -0.76
CA VAL A 18 22.83 -6.09 -2.10
C VAL A 18 23.97 -5.81 -3.08
N LYS A 19 25.00 -5.07 -2.68
CA LYS A 19 26.19 -4.85 -3.52
C LYS A 19 26.88 -6.17 -3.89
N ALA A 20 26.96 -7.13 -2.96
CA ALA A 20 27.52 -8.44 -3.25
C ALA A 20 26.68 -9.19 -4.28
N TRP A 21 25.35 -9.21 -4.13
CA TRP A 21 24.45 -9.85 -5.09
C TRP A 21 24.53 -9.24 -6.49
N LYS A 22 24.58 -7.91 -6.57
CA LYS A 22 24.70 -7.22 -7.87
C LYS A 22 26.03 -7.49 -8.56
N LYS A 23 27.13 -7.65 -7.83
CA LYS A 23 28.41 -8.10 -8.39
C LYS A 23 28.34 -9.52 -8.97
N GLU A 24 27.45 -10.36 -8.45
CA GLU A 24 27.16 -11.70 -8.98
C GLU A 24 26.15 -11.69 -10.15
N GLY A 25 25.70 -10.50 -10.58
CA GLY A 25 24.70 -10.34 -11.65
C GLY A 25 23.28 -10.70 -11.25
N LYS A 26 22.96 -10.74 -9.96
CA LYS A 26 21.64 -11.13 -9.45
C LYS A 26 20.68 -9.95 -9.41
N SER A 27 19.45 -10.22 -9.85
CA SER A 27 18.33 -9.28 -9.72
C SER A 27 17.78 -9.25 -8.30
N VAL A 28 17.30 -8.07 -7.87
CA VAL A 28 16.78 -7.82 -6.52
C VAL A 28 15.35 -7.31 -6.60
N GLY A 29 14.40 -8.08 -6.03
CA GLY A 29 13.03 -7.67 -5.79
C GLY A 29 12.87 -7.10 -4.38
N PHE A 30 12.02 -6.09 -4.24
CA PHE A 30 11.80 -5.40 -2.97
C PHE A 30 10.32 -5.26 -2.66
N VAL A 31 9.94 -5.54 -1.41
CA VAL A 31 8.58 -5.36 -0.89
C VAL A 31 8.64 -4.49 0.37
N PRO A 32 8.34 -3.17 0.25
CA PRO A 32 8.26 -2.30 1.43
C PRO A 32 6.95 -2.54 2.17
N THR A 33 7.04 -2.74 3.48
CA THR A 33 5.89 -2.96 4.36
C THR A 33 6.06 -2.23 5.70
N MET A 34 4.94 -2.09 6.42
CA MET A 34 4.96 -1.66 7.82
C MET A 34 4.87 -2.84 8.80
N GLY A 35 4.93 -4.07 8.31
CA GLY A 35 4.78 -5.27 9.13
C GLY A 35 3.34 -5.69 9.39
N TYR A 36 3.14 -6.61 10.34
CA TYR A 36 1.90 -7.32 10.60
C TYR A 36 1.34 -7.95 9.34
N LEU A 37 2.20 -8.75 8.70
CA LEU A 37 2.01 -9.27 7.35
C LEU A 37 0.80 -10.21 7.29
N HIS A 38 0.12 -10.18 6.17
CA HIS A 38 -1.02 -11.04 5.84
C HIS A 38 -0.90 -11.53 4.37
N GLU A 39 -1.88 -12.30 3.91
CA GLU A 39 -1.88 -12.89 2.56
C GLU A 39 -1.74 -11.85 1.44
N GLY A 40 -2.22 -10.62 1.65
CA GLY A 40 -1.99 -9.50 0.73
C GLY A 40 -0.51 -9.20 0.56
N HIS A 41 0.25 -9.07 1.65
CA HIS A 41 1.71 -8.89 1.60
C HIS A 41 2.41 -10.14 1.04
N LYS A 42 1.94 -11.34 1.44
CA LYS A 42 2.49 -12.59 0.91
C LYS A 42 2.39 -12.64 -0.61
N SER A 43 1.30 -12.18 -1.21
CA SER A 43 1.14 -12.15 -2.67
C SER A 43 2.19 -11.28 -3.36
N LEU A 44 2.59 -10.15 -2.74
CA LEU A 44 3.67 -9.29 -3.23
C LEU A 44 5.03 -9.99 -3.13
N ILE A 45 5.29 -10.67 -2.02
CA ILE A 45 6.53 -11.43 -1.79
C ILE A 45 6.63 -12.59 -2.79
N ASP A 46 5.54 -13.31 -3.01
CA ASP A 46 5.48 -14.40 -3.98
C ASP A 46 5.76 -13.91 -5.42
N ALA A 47 5.23 -12.74 -5.79
CA ALA A 47 5.52 -12.11 -7.07
C ALA A 47 7.01 -11.72 -7.17
N ALA A 48 7.55 -11.06 -6.13
CA ALA A 48 8.96 -10.71 -6.07
C ALA A 48 9.86 -11.94 -6.18
N ARG A 49 9.52 -13.02 -5.50
CA ARG A 49 10.31 -14.27 -5.54
C ARG A 49 10.29 -14.96 -6.91
N ARG A 50 9.19 -14.91 -7.64
CA ARG A 50 9.11 -15.48 -9.00
C ARG A 50 9.93 -14.72 -10.02
N GLU A 51 10.07 -13.41 -9.83
CA GLU A 51 10.61 -12.51 -10.86
C GLU A 51 12.06 -12.06 -10.59
N ASN A 52 12.63 -12.42 -9.42
CA ASN A 52 13.97 -11.98 -9.03
C ASN A 52 14.76 -13.10 -8.37
N ASP A 53 16.11 -12.99 -8.47
CA ASP A 53 17.03 -13.92 -7.82
C ASP A 53 17.08 -13.73 -6.31
N LYS A 54 16.91 -12.49 -5.85
CA LYS A 54 16.96 -12.09 -4.44
C LYS A 54 15.77 -11.25 -4.05
N VAL A 55 15.29 -11.42 -2.82
CA VAL A 55 14.14 -10.68 -2.30
C VAL A 55 14.47 -10.06 -0.95
N VAL A 56 14.23 -8.76 -0.88
CA VAL A 56 14.31 -7.97 0.36
C VAL A 56 12.89 -7.52 0.75
N VAL A 57 12.52 -7.68 2.00
CA VAL A 57 11.29 -7.13 2.58
C VAL A 57 11.69 -6.13 3.65
N SER A 58 11.16 -4.92 3.62
CA SER A 58 11.31 -4.01 4.76
C SER A 58 10.08 -4.09 5.67
N ILE A 59 10.33 -4.08 6.98
CA ILE A 59 9.32 -4.01 8.03
C ILE A 59 9.63 -2.77 8.86
N PHE A 60 8.95 -1.67 8.56
CA PHE A 60 9.17 -0.39 9.21
C PHE A 60 7.87 0.41 9.31
N VAL A 61 7.40 0.61 10.55
CA VAL A 61 6.26 1.48 10.83
C VAL A 61 6.76 2.93 10.78
N ASN A 62 6.57 3.57 9.63
CA ASN A 62 7.14 4.88 9.33
C ASN A 62 6.40 6.00 10.08
N PRO A 63 6.99 6.63 11.10
CA PRO A 63 6.31 7.65 11.87
C PRO A 63 5.95 8.90 11.06
N MET A 64 6.69 9.19 9.98
CA MET A 64 6.50 10.40 9.18
C MET A 64 5.24 10.39 8.31
N GLN A 65 4.59 9.27 8.13
CA GLN A 65 3.36 9.16 7.35
C GLN A 65 2.08 9.14 8.18
N PHE A 66 2.22 9.23 9.50
CA PHE A 66 1.09 9.28 10.44
C PHE A 66 0.85 10.69 10.95
N GLY A 67 -0.38 11.15 10.88
CA GLY A 67 -0.81 12.39 11.53
C GLY A 67 -0.94 12.23 13.05
N PRO A 68 -1.05 13.35 13.79
CA PRO A 68 -1.10 13.33 15.26
C PRO A 68 -2.28 12.53 15.85
N ALA A 69 -3.35 12.34 15.09
CA ALA A 69 -4.56 11.64 15.51
C ALA A 69 -4.70 10.25 14.87
N GLU A 70 -3.66 9.78 14.19
CA GLU A 70 -3.67 8.48 13.53
C GLU A 70 -3.10 7.36 14.42
N ASP A 71 -3.20 6.13 13.95
CA ASP A 71 -2.98 4.90 14.70
C ASP A 71 -1.50 4.46 14.82
N LEU A 72 -0.54 5.39 14.84
CA LEU A 72 0.89 5.05 14.93
C LEU A 72 1.23 4.16 16.14
N ASP A 73 0.76 4.55 17.33
CA ASP A 73 1.08 3.84 18.57
C ASP A 73 0.38 2.48 18.67
N SER A 74 -0.85 2.39 18.14
CA SER A 74 -1.66 1.18 18.12
C SER A 74 -1.49 0.31 16.89
N TYR A 75 -0.69 0.74 15.91
CA TYR A 75 -0.43 -0.04 14.70
C TYR A 75 0.15 -1.41 15.08
N PRO A 76 -0.44 -2.52 14.61
CA PRO A 76 -0.07 -3.87 15.06
C PRO A 76 1.36 -4.23 14.64
N ARG A 77 2.08 -4.90 15.53
CA ARG A 77 3.46 -5.34 15.33
C ARG A 77 3.65 -6.77 15.86
N ASP A 78 4.20 -7.65 15.04
CA ASP A 78 4.60 -9.00 15.41
C ASP A 78 5.73 -9.49 14.50
N LEU A 79 6.96 -9.12 14.84
CA LEU A 79 8.13 -9.46 14.02
C LEU A 79 8.36 -10.97 13.91
N ASN A 80 8.06 -11.75 14.95
CA ASN A 80 8.27 -13.20 14.92
C ASN A 80 7.34 -13.86 13.88
N ARG A 81 6.07 -13.47 13.89
CA ARG A 81 5.07 -13.92 12.91
C ARG A 81 5.44 -13.49 11.48
N ASP A 82 5.85 -12.24 11.33
CA ASP A 82 6.26 -11.67 10.04
C ASP A 82 7.50 -12.37 9.49
N ALA A 83 8.50 -12.62 10.35
CA ALA A 83 9.72 -13.33 9.97
C ALA A 83 9.41 -14.76 9.50
N LYS A 84 8.50 -15.47 10.18
CA LYS A 84 8.07 -16.80 9.76
C LYS A 84 7.41 -16.79 8.38
N LEU A 85 6.50 -15.85 8.12
CA LEU A 85 5.86 -15.69 6.81
C LEU A 85 6.91 -15.41 5.72
N CYS A 86 7.85 -14.52 5.99
CA CYS A 86 8.92 -14.17 5.05
C CYS A 86 9.85 -15.37 4.76
N GLU A 87 10.23 -16.15 5.79
CA GLU A 87 11.07 -17.34 5.64
C GLU A 87 10.36 -18.39 4.79
N ASP A 88 9.08 -18.66 5.08
CA ASP A 88 8.26 -19.62 4.33
C ASP A 88 8.05 -19.19 2.86
N ALA A 89 8.03 -17.88 2.59
CA ALA A 89 7.93 -17.31 1.25
C ALA A 89 9.28 -17.16 0.51
N GLY A 90 10.40 -17.51 1.13
CA GLY A 90 11.72 -17.50 0.51
C GLY A 90 12.38 -16.13 0.43
N VAL A 91 12.10 -15.23 1.37
CA VAL A 91 12.77 -13.93 1.50
C VAL A 91 14.24 -14.13 1.87
N ASP A 92 15.15 -13.36 1.28
CA ASP A 92 16.58 -13.40 1.58
C ASP A 92 16.95 -12.50 2.77
N ILE A 93 16.40 -11.29 2.81
CA ILE A 93 16.65 -10.30 3.88
C ILE A 93 15.34 -9.65 4.31
N ILE A 94 15.14 -9.56 5.64
CA ILE A 94 14.23 -8.60 6.24
C ILE A 94 15.06 -7.40 6.69
N PHE A 95 14.69 -6.21 6.24
CA PHE A 95 15.23 -4.95 6.77
C PHE A 95 14.24 -4.39 7.79
N HIS A 96 14.65 -4.39 9.06
CA HIS A 96 13.84 -3.94 10.19
C HIS A 96 14.60 -2.91 11.01
N PRO A 97 14.69 -1.66 10.50
CA PRO A 97 15.44 -0.59 11.18
C PRO A 97 14.63 0.02 12.32
N GLU A 98 15.34 0.57 13.30
CA GLU A 98 14.78 1.50 14.27
C GLU A 98 14.53 2.88 13.62
N PRO A 99 13.61 3.70 14.17
CA PRO A 99 13.34 5.03 13.62
C PRO A 99 14.57 5.93 13.50
N GLU A 100 15.51 5.85 14.44
CA GLU A 100 16.74 6.64 14.47
C GLU A 100 17.71 6.26 13.35
N GLU A 101 17.69 5.01 12.90
CA GLU A 101 18.47 4.55 11.73
C GLU A 101 17.92 5.17 10.44
N MET A 102 16.60 5.31 10.33
CA MET A 102 15.95 5.92 9.15
C MET A 102 15.96 7.45 9.20
N TYR A 103 15.81 8.03 10.38
CA TYR A 103 15.70 9.47 10.59
C TYR A 103 16.63 9.89 11.73
N ALA A 104 17.91 10.09 11.39
CA ALA A 104 18.92 10.53 12.36
C ALA A 104 18.62 11.95 12.87
N ASP A 105 19.24 12.32 13.98
CA ASP A 105 19.15 13.67 14.54
C ASP A 105 19.49 14.73 13.48
N GLY A 106 18.66 15.75 13.40
CA GLY A 106 18.80 16.81 12.40
C GLY A 106 18.22 16.48 11.02
N PHE A 107 17.51 15.36 10.86
CA PHE A 107 16.81 15.04 9.60
C PHE A 107 15.81 16.15 9.22
N CYS A 108 15.98 16.72 8.01
CA CYS A 108 15.17 17.85 7.55
C CYS A 108 14.85 17.82 6.04
N SER A 109 15.12 16.69 5.38
CA SER A 109 14.88 16.52 3.94
C SER A 109 13.62 15.70 3.67
N TYR A 110 12.82 16.13 2.71
CA TYR A 110 11.55 15.48 2.37
C TYR A 110 11.40 15.34 0.87
N VAL A 111 10.65 14.33 0.44
CA VAL A 111 10.10 14.22 -0.91
C VAL A 111 8.63 14.57 -0.85
N ASP A 112 8.22 15.51 -1.67
CA ASP A 112 6.83 15.97 -1.75
C ASP A 112 6.37 16.04 -3.20
N MET A 113 5.07 16.11 -3.41
CA MET A 113 4.47 16.10 -4.73
C MET A 113 3.23 16.99 -4.76
N ASN A 114 3.06 17.72 -5.85
CA ASN A 114 1.82 18.43 -6.15
C ASN A 114 0.94 17.59 -7.08
N GLY A 115 -0.37 17.79 -7.03
CA GLY A 115 -1.33 17.15 -7.92
C GLY A 115 -1.85 15.82 -7.38
N LEU A 116 -1.15 14.71 -7.57
CA LEU A 116 -1.64 13.36 -7.20
C LEU A 116 -1.92 13.16 -5.70
N THR A 117 -1.52 14.08 -4.87
CA THR A 117 -1.65 14.03 -3.40
C THR A 117 -2.67 15.01 -2.84
N THR A 118 -3.47 15.66 -3.69
CA THR A 118 -4.45 16.69 -3.29
C THR A 118 -5.87 16.16 -3.13
N GLU A 119 -6.15 14.96 -3.66
CA GLU A 119 -7.45 14.29 -3.61
C GLU A 119 -7.38 12.98 -2.81
N LEU A 120 -8.51 12.33 -2.62
CA LEU A 120 -8.64 11.06 -1.92
C LEU A 120 -7.96 11.07 -0.54
N CYS A 121 -7.08 10.09 -0.26
CA CYS A 121 -6.31 10.03 0.99
C CYS A 121 -5.43 11.26 1.20
N GLY A 122 -4.90 11.88 0.15
CA GLY A 122 -4.07 13.07 0.27
C GLY A 122 -4.83 14.28 0.79
N LYS A 123 -6.13 14.39 0.47
CA LYS A 123 -7.01 15.45 0.97
C LYS A 123 -7.32 15.29 2.46
N THR A 124 -7.55 14.06 2.91
CA THR A 124 -7.94 13.77 4.29
C THR A 124 -6.75 13.53 5.22
N ARG A 125 -5.58 13.25 4.64
CA ARG A 125 -4.31 12.97 5.34
C ARG A 125 -3.16 13.81 4.75
N PRO A 126 -3.09 15.13 5.02
CA PRO A 126 -2.23 16.07 4.26
C PRO A 126 -0.72 15.77 4.30
N ILE A 127 -0.23 15.14 5.39
CA ILE A 127 1.21 14.82 5.54
C ILE A 127 1.56 13.40 5.11
N HIS A 128 0.54 12.55 4.85
CA HIS A 128 0.73 11.12 4.61
C HIS A 128 1.66 10.84 3.44
N PHE A 129 1.37 11.39 2.26
CA PHE A 129 2.15 11.09 1.06
C PHE A 129 3.56 11.70 1.06
N ARG A 130 3.80 12.82 1.74
CA ARG A 130 5.16 13.29 2.00
C ARG A 130 5.95 12.24 2.77
N GLY A 131 5.37 11.68 3.83
CA GLY A 131 5.98 10.62 4.62
C GLY A 131 6.23 9.35 3.80
N VAL A 132 5.23 8.91 3.00
CA VAL A 132 5.33 7.72 2.13
C VAL A 132 6.43 7.90 1.09
N GLN A 133 6.43 9.01 0.34
CA GLN A 133 7.43 9.26 -0.69
C GLN A 133 8.84 9.32 -0.11
N THR A 134 9.01 10.00 1.03
CA THR A 134 10.30 10.14 1.68
C THR A 134 10.84 8.78 2.11
N VAL A 135 10.05 7.95 2.82
CA VAL A 135 10.53 6.63 3.26
C VAL A 135 10.80 5.71 2.08
N VAL A 136 9.91 5.69 1.08
CA VAL A 136 10.07 4.79 -0.08
C VAL A 136 11.31 5.15 -0.88
N LEU A 137 11.56 6.43 -1.13
CA LEU A 137 12.77 6.86 -1.83
C LEU A 137 14.04 6.51 -1.03
N LYS A 138 14.04 6.71 0.29
CA LYS A 138 15.15 6.27 1.16
C LYS A 138 15.38 4.76 1.04
N LEU A 139 14.32 3.97 1.10
CA LEU A 139 14.40 2.51 0.96
C LEU A 139 14.94 2.10 -0.41
N PHE A 140 14.55 2.78 -1.49
CA PHE A 140 15.11 2.53 -2.83
C PHE A 140 16.60 2.85 -2.91
N HIS A 141 17.08 3.89 -2.23
CA HIS A 141 18.51 4.19 -2.14
C HIS A 141 19.29 3.21 -1.24
N ILE A 142 18.63 2.55 -0.30
CA ILE A 142 19.23 1.55 0.58
C ILE A 142 19.34 0.20 -0.14
N VAL A 143 18.22 -0.26 -0.71
CA VAL A 143 18.09 -1.59 -1.32
C VAL A 143 18.52 -1.59 -2.79
N THR A 144 18.43 -0.47 -3.48
CA THR A 144 18.65 -0.36 -4.94
C THR A 144 18.03 -1.51 -5.73
N PRO A 145 16.70 -1.74 -5.59
CA PRO A 145 16.06 -2.89 -6.20
C PRO A 145 15.89 -2.72 -7.72
N ASP A 146 15.87 -3.82 -8.46
CA ASP A 146 15.51 -3.82 -9.87
C ASP A 146 13.99 -3.69 -10.03
N ARG A 147 13.22 -4.33 -9.12
CA ARG A 147 11.75 -4.25 -9.07
C ARG A 147 11.27 -4.08 -7.65
N ALA A 148 10.24 -3.24 -7.48
CA ALA A 148 9.56 -3.06 -6.19
C ALA A 148 8.04 -3.30 -6.36
N TYR A 149 7.43 -3.96 -5.39
CA TYR A 149 6.07 -4.50 -5.47
C TYR A 149 5.16 -3.78 -4.50
N PHE A 150 4.04 -3.28 -5.02
CA PHE A 150 3.03 -2.54 -4.26
C PHE A 150 1.64 -3.08 -4.54
N GLY A 151 0.77 -3.13 -3.51
CA GLY A 151 -0.60 -3.59 -3.67
C GLY A 151 -1.51 -2.51 -4.28
N GLN A 152 -2.38 -2.91 -5.22
CA GLN A 152 -3.40 -2.03 -5.80
C GLN A 152 -4.44 -1.58 -4.77
N LYS A 153 -4.56 -2.26 -3.64
CA LYS A 153 -5.44 -1.80 -2.55
C LYS A 153 -5.15 -0.35 -2.16
N ASP A 154 -3.89 0.01 -2.08
CA ASP A 154 -3.42 1.37 -1.85
C ASP A 154 -3.15 2.06 -3.20
N ALA A 155 -4.18 2.17 -4.03
CA ALA A 155 -4.08 2.56 -5.43
C ALA A 155 -3.48 3.97 -5.63
N GLN A 156 -3.84 4.93 -4.78
CA GLN A 156 -3.24 6.27 -4.83
C GLN A 156 -1.75 6.22 -4.48
N GLN A 157 -1.35 5.43 -3.48
CA GLN A 157 0.06 5.22 -3.16
C GLN A 157 0.81 4.63 -4.37
N LEU A 158 0.23 3.64 -5.04
CA LEU A 158 0.82 3.05 -6.24
C LEU A 158 1.03 4.10 -7.36
N ALA A 159 0.04 4.94 -7.60
CA ALA A 159 0.13 6.04 -8.59
C ALA A 159 1.20 7.06 -8.20
N VAL A 160 1.22 7.48 -6.92
CA VAL A 160 2.21 8.42 -6.38
C VAL A 160 3.63 7.87 -6.49
N ILE A 161 3.86 6.61 -6.13
CA ILE A 161 5.19 6.00 -6.22
C ILE A 161 5.65 5.85 -7.67
N LYS A 162 4.78 5.44 -8.59
CA LYS A 162 5.09 5.38 -10.02
C LYS A 162 5.48 6.75 -10.56
N ARG A 163 4.75 7.79 -10.18
CA ARG A 163 5.05 9.17 -10.59
C ARG A 163 6.38 9.65 -10.02
N MET A 164 6.63 9.44 -8.74
CA MET A 164 7.89 9.79 -8.08
C MET A 164 9.09 9.13 -8.77
N VAL A 165 9.01 7.83 -9.03
CA VAL A 165 10.07 7.07 -9.71
C VAL A 165 10.35 7.64 -11.09
N LYS A 166 9.30 7.97 -11.87
CA LYS A 166 9.43 8.58 -13.19
C LYS A 166 10.06 9.97 -13.13
N ASP A 167 9.56 10.83 -12.27
CA ASP A 167 10.00 12.24 -12.18
C ASP A 167 11.42 12.38 -11.63
N LEU A 168 11.81 11.52 -10.69
CA LEU A 168 13.13 11.56 -10.04
C LEU A 168 14.15 10.61 -10.68
N ASN A 169 13.82 9.98 -11.81
CA ASN A 169 14.69 9.07 -12.55
C ASN A 169 15.26 7.94 -11.68
N VAL A 170 14.42 7.37 -10.80
CA VAL A 170 14.82 6.22 -9.97
C VAL A 170 14.84 4.97 -10.85
N ASP A 171 15.96 4.26 -10.83
CA ASP A 171 16.16 3.04 -11.64
C ASP A 171 15.56 1.81 -10.93
N THR A 172 14.22 1.82 -10.79
CA THR A 172 13.44 0.73 -10.19
C THR A 172 12.11 0.59 -10.92
N GLU A 173 11.80 -0.59 -11.40
CA GLU A 173 10.50 -0.90 -11.98
C GLU A 173 9.46 -1.09 -10.87
N ILE A 174 8.33 -0.38 -10.96
CA ILE A 174 7.24 -0.49 -9.97
C ILE A 174 6.16 -1.45 -10.48
N ILE A 175 5.97 -2.54 -9.76
CA ILE A 175 4.98 -3.57 -10.08
C ILE A 175 3.77 -3.42 -9.15
N GLY A 176 2.60 -3.15 -9.75
CA GLY A 176 1.31 -3.18 -9.05
C GLY A 176 0.76 -4.60 -9.01
N CYS A 177 0.36 -5.07 -7.83
CA CYS A 177 -0.23 -6.39 -7.65
C CYS A 177 -1.71 -6.29 -7.25
N PRO A 178 -2.56 -7.27 -7.68
CA PRO A 178 -3.99 -7.26 -7.41
C PRO A 178 -4.34 -7.23 -5.92
N ILE A 179 -5.53 -6.73 -5.60
CA ILE A 179 -6.09 -6.77 -4.25
C ILE A 179 -6.38 -8.21 -3.85
N ILE A 180 -5.87 -8.63 -2.69
CA ILE A 180 -6.21 -9.91 -2.07
C ILE A 180 -7.35 -9.68 -1.08
N ARG A 181 -8.35 -10.56 -1.13
CA ARG A 181 -9.57 -10.45 -0.35
C ARG A 181 -9.77 -11.69 0.54
N GLU A 182 -10.50 -11.51 1.63
CA GLU A 182 -11.08 -12.61 2.39
C GLU A 182 -12.15 -13.33 1.54
N GLU A 183 -12.55 -14.55 1.94
CA GLU A 183 -13.56 -15.34 1.23
C GLU A 183 -14.90 -14.61 1.04
N ASP A 184 -15.26 -13.76 2.00
CA ASP A 184 -16.47 -12.94 1.97
C ASP A 184 -16.33 -11.61 1.19
N GLY A 185 -15.14 -11.34 0.66
CA GLY A 185 -14.85 -10.22 -0.22
C GLY A 185 -14.18 -9.01 0.44
N LEU A 186 -14.03 -8.97 1.77
CA LEU A 186 -13.33 -7.86 2.44
C LEU A 186 -11.86 -7.83 1.99
N ALA A 187 -11.37 -6.66 1.57
CA ALA A 187 -9.98 -6.47 1.23
C ALA A 187 -9.09 -6.73 2.45
N LYS A 188 -8.02 -7.53 2.27
CA LYS A 188 -7.05 -7.82 3.34
C LYS A 188 -6.36 -6.54 3.81
N SER A 189 -6.33 -6.31 5.11
CA SER A 189 -5.69 -5.15 5.74
C SER A 189 -5.28 -5.49 7.17
N SER A 190 -4.11 -4.99 7.59
CA SER A 190 -3.68 -5.09 8.99
C SER A 190 -4.67 -4.41 9.95
N ARG A 191 -5.38 -3.37 9.48
CA ARG A 191 -6.42 -2.66 10.25
C ARG A 191 -7.70 -3.46 10.46
N ASN A 192 -7.92 -4.55 9.73
CA ASN A 192 -9.07 -5.42 9.98
C ASN A 192 -9.05 -6.03 11.38
N THR A 193 -7.89 -6.13 12.03
CA THR A 193 -7.75 -6.62 13.41
C THR A 193 -8.32 -5.67 14.45
N TYR A 194 -8.60 -4.41 14.11
CA TYR A 194 -9.23 -3.44 15.01
C TYR A 194 -10.76 -3.62 15.14
N LEU A 195 -11.36 -4.32 14.16
CA LEU A 195 -12.81 -4.46 14.06
C LEU A 195 -13.33 -5.43 15.11
N SER A 196 -14.41 -5.02 15.81
CA SER A 196 -15.24 -5.96 16.57
C SER A 196 -15.95 -6.93 15.60
N GLU A 197 -16.61 -7.95 16.13
CA GLU A 197 -17.36 -8.91 15.32
C GLU A 197 -18.45 -8.22 14.48
N ASP A 198 -19.24 -7.33 15.11
CA ASP A 198 -20.27 -6.55 14.41
C ASP A 198 -19.69 -5.60 13.37
N GLU A 199 -18.59 -4.91 13.72
CA GLU A 199 -17.87 -4.04 12.79
C GLU A 199 -17.26 -4.83 11.62
N ARG A 200 -16.78 -6.04 11.86
CA ARG A 200 -16.24 -6.91 10.81
C ARG A 200 -17.34 -7.31 9.80
N GLN A 201 -18.55 -7.57 10.26
CA GLN A 201 -19.69 -7.83 9.37
C GLN A 201 -20.12 -6.56 8.63
N ALA A 202 -20.21 -5.44 9.32
CA ALA A 202 -20.50 -4.13 8.70
C ALA A 202 -19.50 -3.75 7.62
N ALA A 203 -18.20 -4.07 7.79
CA ALA A 203 -17.14 -3.76 6.83
C ALA A 203 -17.35 -4.40 5.44
N LEU A 204 -18.16 -5.44 5.32
CA LEU A 204 -18.51 -6.05 4.03
C LEU A 204 -19.25 -5.09 3.09
N VAL A 205 -19.81 -4.01 3.63
CA VAL A 205 -20.46 -2.97 2.81
C VAL A 205 -19.48 -2.35 1.81
N LEU A 206 -18.17 -2.28 2.12
CA LEU A 206 -17.18 -1.74 1.21
C LEU A 206 -17.13 -2.58 -0.09
N SER A 207 -16.89 -3.86 0.02
CA SER A 207 -16.79 -4.73 -1.15
C SER A 207 -18.13 -4.88 -1.87
N ARG A 208 -19.25 -4.91 -1.11
CA ARG A 208 -20.61 -4.99 -1.68
C ARG A 208 -20.95 -3.74 -2.50
N SER A 209 -20.66 -2.56 -1.99
CA SER A 209 -20.91 -1.30 -2.70
C SER A 209 -20.07 -1.17 -3.96
N LEU A 210 -18.78 -1.58 -3.92
CA LEU A 210 -17.92 -1.58 -5.10
C LEU A 210 -18.36 -2.59 -6.16
N LYS A 211 -18.92 -3.75 -5.77
CA LYS A 211 -19.50 -4.69 -6.73
C LYS A 211 -20.67 -4.06 -7.49
N ILE A 212 -21.51 -3.27 -6.81
CA ILE A 212 -22.60 -2.53 -7.46
C ILE A 212 -22.03 -1.52 -8.48
N GLY A 213 -21.07 -0.72 -8.06
CA GLY A 213 -20.41 0.24 -8.96
C GLY A 213 -19.75 -0.44 -10.16
N LYS A 214 -19.07 -1.55 -9.94
CA LYS A 214 -18.42 -2.33 -11.00
C LYS A 214 -19.44 -2.91 -11.98
N GLN A 215 -20.54 -3.44 -11.49
CA GLN A 215 -21.62 -3.96 -12.33
C GLN A 215 -22.23 -2.86 -13.22
N LEU A 216 -22.44 -1.66 -12.69
CA LEU A 216 -22.91 -0.53 -13.50
C LEU A 216 -21.96 -0.21 -14.66
N VAL A 217 -20.64 -0.20 -14.39
CA VAL A 217 -19.63 0.01 -15.45
C VAL A 217 -19.68 -1.12 -16.50
N GLU A 218 -19.77 -2.36 -16.07
CA GLU A 218 -19.89 -3.54 -16.95
C GLU A 218 -21.16 -3.49 -17.79
N ASP A 219 -22.26 -2.94 -17.26
CA ASP A 219 -23.53 -2.73 -17.96
C ASP A 219 -23.52 -1.50 -18.88
N GLY A 220 -22.40 -0.78 -18.94
CA GLY A 220 -22.19 0.35 -19.86
C GLY A 220 -22.42 1.74 -19.28
N GLU A 221 -22.65 1.87 -17.96
CA GLU A 221 -22.74 3.18 -17.30
C GLU A 221 -21.37 3.87 -17.33
N LYS A 222 -21.35 5.10 -17.83
CA LYS A 222 -20.14 5.92 -17.93
C LYS A 222 -20.13 7.12 -17.01
N SER A 223 -21.30 7.50 -16.48
CA SER A 223 -21.40 8.65 -15.57
C SER A 223 -20.73 8.37 -14.24
N ALA A 224 -19.66 9.10 -13.95
CA ALA A 224 -18.98 9.03 -12.65
C ALA A 224 -19.97 9.35 -11.51
N LYS A 225 -20.85 10.33 -11.72
CA LYS A 225 -21.88 10.70 -10.74
C LYS A 225 -22.83 9.53 -10.45
N ALA A 226 -23.35 8.85 -11.47
CA ALA A 226 -24.28 7.72 -11.28
C ALA A 226 -23.61 6.58 -10.49
N ILE A 227 -22.35 6.28 -10.80
CA ILE A 227 -21.56 5.25 -10.10
C ILE A 227 -21.34 5.65 -8.65
N LYS A 228 -20.92 6.89 -8.37
CA LYS A 228 -20.73 7.41 -7.01
C LYS A 228 -22.02 7.37 -6.20
N ASP A 229 -23.13 7.79 -6.78
CA ASP A 229 -24.43 7.83 -6.11
C ASP A 229 -24.89 6.41 -5.72
N ALA A 230 -24.72 5.42 -6.60
CA ALA A 230 -25.08 4.03 -6.33
C ALA A 230 -24.21 3.43 -5.20
N ILE A 231 -22.91 3.64 -5.24
CA ILE A 231 -21.96 3.19 -4.19
C ILE A 231 -22.32 3.85 -2.85
N THR A 232 -22.53 5.16 -2.86
CA THR A 232 -22.87 5.95 -1.65
C THR A 232 -24.20 5.47 -1.05
N ALA A 233 -25.21 5.23 -1.88
CA ALA A 233 -26.49 4.74 -1.42
C ALA A 233 -26.39 3.37 -0.75
N GLU A 234 -25.54 2.48 -1.25
CA GLU A 234 -25.30 1.17 -0.64
C GLU A 234 -24.59 1.29 0.70
N ILE A 235 -23.52 2.09 0.77
CA ILE A 235 -22.77 2.30 2.03
C ILE A 235 -23.66 2.89 3.12
N ASN A 236 -24.53 3.84 2.77
CA ASN A 236 -25.44 4.50 3.71
C ASN A 236 -26.52 3.60 4.31
N LYS A 237 -26.70 2.38 3.78
CA LYS A 237 -27.58 1.37 4.41
C LYS A 237 -26.96 0.75 5.67
N GLU A 238 -25.65 0.86 5.85
CA GLU A 238 -24.93 0.30 6.99
C GLU A 238 -24.78 1.35 8.12
N PRO A 239 -25.47 1.17 9.27
CA PRO A 239 -25.46 2.16 10.35
C PRO A 239 -24.08 2.44 10.96
N LEU A 240 -23.17 1.45 10.93
CA LEU A 240 -21.82 1.58 11.47
C LEU A 240 -20.84 2.24 10.49
N ALA A 241 -21.27 2.48 9.24
CA ALA A 241 -20.45 3.06 8.20
C ALA A 241 -20.57 4.59 8.16
N ARG A 242 -19.42 5.27 8.05
CA ARG A 242 -19.34 6.70 7.78
C ARG A 242 -18.36 6.95 6.64
N ILE A 243 -18.88 7.47 5.54
CA ILE A 243 -18.08 7.73 4.35
C ILE A 243 -17.06 8.84 4.64
N ASP A 244 -15.79 8.61 4.29
CA ASP A 244 -14.77 9.64 4.16
C ASP A 244 -14.77 10.18 2.74
N TYR A 245 -14.64 9.30 1.73
CA TYR A 245 -14.87 9.66 0.33
C TYR A 245 -15.41 8.47 -0.49
N VAL A 246 -16.10 8.80 -1.56
CA VAL A 246 -16.44 7.94 -2.71
C VAL A 246 -16.10 8.75 -3.95
N ASP A 247 -15.07 8.38 -4.67
CA ASP A 247 -14.59 9.16 -5.80
C ASP A 247 -14.25 8.31 -7.03
N VAL A 248 -14.37 8.95 -8.20
CA VAL A 248 -14.02 8.41 -9.50
C VAL A 248 -12.99 9.35 -10.10
N VAL A 249 -11.78 8.84 -10.33
CA VAL A 249 -10.64 9.65 -10.77
C VAL A 249 -9.90 8.96 -11.92
N ASP A 250 -9.20 9.74 -12.72
CA ASP A 250 -8.15 9.22 -13.59
C ASP A 250 -7.04 8.58 -12.75
N PHE A 251 -6.62 7.36 -13.08
CA PHE A 251 -5.70 6.60 -12.23
C PHE A 251 -4.25 7.12 -12.28
N GLU A 252 -3.84 7.73 -13.38
CA GLU A 252 -2.47 8.24 -13.51
C GLU A 252 -2.29 9.59 -12.84
N THR A 253 -3.31 10.44 -12.87
CA THR A 253 -3.25 11.82 -12.39
C THR A 253 -3.96 12.07 -11.08
N ILE A 254 -4.79 11.11 -10.64
CA ILE A 254 -5.67 11.22 -9.45
C ILE A 254 -6.56 12.47 -9.53
N THR A 255 -6.96 12.84 -10.72
CA THR A 255 -7.89 13.95 -10.94
C THR A 255 -9.33 13.44 -11.11
N PRO A 256 -10.33 14.08 -10.47
CA PRO A 256 -11.72 13.71 -10.66
C PRO A 256 -12.13 13.74 -12.12
N VAL A 257 -12.97 12.78 -12.52
CA VAL A 257 -13.52 12.70 -13.88
C VAL A 257 -15.05 12.66 -13.82
N ASP A 258 -15.70 13.18 -14.84
CA ASP A 258 -17.16 13.16 -14.97
C ASP A 258 -17.66 11.87 -15.63
N GLU A 259 -16.81 11.23 -16.40
CA GLU A 259 -17.11 9.99 -17.13
C GLU A 259 -15.96 8.99 -17.07
N ILE A 260 -16.31 7.71 -17.08
CA ILE A 260 -15.33 6.62 -17.22
C ILE A 260 -14.67 6.71 -18.60
N LYS A 261 -13.36 6.95 -18.59
CA LYS A 261 -12.50 7.00 -19.79
C LYS A 261 -11.10 6.51 -19.46
N GLY A 262 -10.50 5.74 -20.36
CA GLY A 262 -9.14 5.22 -20.14
C GLY A 262 -9.08 4.38 -18.85
N THR A 263 -7.98 4.48 -18.13
CA THR A 263 -7.81 3.80 -16.85
C THR A 263 -8.38 4.65 -15.72
N THR A 264 -9.57 4.32 -15.28
CA THR A 264 -10.30 5.07 -14.26
C THR A 264 -10.31 4.29 -12.93
N LEU A 265 -9.99 4.98 -11.84
CA LEU A 265 -10.03 4.43 -10.49
C LEU A 265 -11.33 4.84 -9.80
N VAL A 266 -12.08 3.85 -9.33
CA VAL A 266 -13.21 4.04 -8.44
C VAL A 266 -12.76 3.65 -7.04
N ALA A 267 -12.65 4.62 -6.13
CA ALA A 267 -12.04 4.47 -4.83
C ALA A 267 -12.96 4.93 -3.71
N ILE A 268 -12.93 4.19 -2.61
CA ILE A 268 -13.68 4.52 -1.39
C ILE A 268 -12.79 4.49 -0.17
N ALA A 269 -13.11 5.36 0.78
CA ALA A 269 -12.64 5.27 2.16
C ALA A 269 -13.84 5.42 3.09
N VAL A 270 -13.98 4.48 4.01
CA VAL A 270 -15.12 4.38 4.89
C VAL A 270 -14.64 4.06 6.30
N TYR A 271 -15.13 4.81 7.27
CA TYR A 271 -14.96 4.46 8.67
C TYR A 271 -16.04 3.44 9.06
N ILE A 272 -15.61 2.32 9.62
CA ILE A 272 -16.48 1.38 10.31
C ILE A 272 -16.17 1.53 11.79
N GLY A 273 -17.12 2.09 12.56
CA GLY A 273 -16.80 2.59 13.88
C GLY A 273 -15.67 3.63 13.83
N LYS A 274 -14.56 3.32 14.48
CA LYS A 274 -13.34 4.18 14.47
C LYS A 274 -12.32 3.78 13.40
N THR A 275 -12.47 2.62 12.79
CA THR A 275 -11.48 2.06 11.87
C THR A 275 -11.73 2.56 10.46
N ARG A 276 -10.73 3.25 9.88
CA ARG A 276 -10.76 3.69 8.49
C ARG A 276 -10.28 2.58 7.56
N LEU A 277 -11.15 2.15 6.66
CA LEU A 277 -10.89 1.14 5.63
C LEU A 277 -10.94 1.76 4.24
N ILE A 278 -10.11 1.25 3.34
CA ILE A 278 -10.12 1.65 1.92
C ILE A 278 -10.28 0.44 1.03
N ASP A 279 -10.89 0.67 -0.12
CA ASP A 279 -11.01 -0.33 -1.18
C ASP A 279 -11.22 0.39 -2.52
N ASN A 280 -11.06 -0.33 -3.63
CA ASN A 280 -11.19 0.24 -4.97
C ASN A 280 -11.40 -0.84 -6.04
N PHE A 281 -11.72 -0.37 -7.25
CA PHE A 281 -11.52 -1.14 -8.47
C PHE A 281 -11.09 -0.20 -9.61
N ILE A 282 -10.48 -0.77 -10.63
CA ILE A 282 -10.14 -0.08 -11.89
C ILE A 282 -11.18 -0.43 -12.94
N ALA A 283 -11.74 0.61 -13.58
CA ALA A 283 -12.74 0.55 -14.63
C ALA A 283 -12.10 0.74 -16.01
#